data_c0afc59b59694541477bb22bc1e6055e
#
_entry.id   c0afc59b59694541477bb22bc1e6055e
#
_cell.length_a   1.000
_cell.length_b   1.000
_cell.length_c   1.000
_cell.angle_alpha   90.00
_cell.angle_beta   90.00
_cell.angle_gamma   90.00
#
_symmetry.space_group_name_H-M   'P 1'
#
loop_
_entity.id
_entity.type
_entity.pdbx_description
1 polymer ?
#
loop_
_entity_poly.entity_id
_entity_poly.type
_entity_poly.pdbx_seq_one_letter_code
_entity_poly.pdbx_strand_id
1 'polypeptide(L)'
;MKVLKLSQTNEFTPGAMKRFFLVEDSEFFKIINFNLEAGVIFPVHSHDLDGELSIQVVEGNGYFLGEGDTKIPAEEGDILISEIREPHGVEAEKNMRIVVTIAPPI
;
A
#
# COMPACT_ATOMS: atom_id res chain seq x y z
N MET A 1 8.23 1.76 23.06
CA MET A 1 8.65 2.37 21.79
C MET A 1 9.43 1.34 20.98
N LYS A 2 9.20 1.20 19.68
CA LYS A 2 9.96 0.27 18.85
C LYS A 2 10.22 0.86 17.47
N VAL A 3 11.27 0.38 16.82
CA VAL A 3 11.65 0.79 15.47
C VAL A 3 11.55 -0.41 14.55
N LEU A 4 10.84 -0.24 13.43
CA LEU A 4 10.75 -1.25 12.37
C LEU A 4 11.63 -0.79 11.21
N LYS A 5 12.38 -1.74 10.64
CA LYS A 5 13.29 -1.43 9.53
C LYS A 5 12.76 -2.07 8.25
N LEU A 6 12.38 -1.26 7.29
CA LEU A 6 11.88 -1.74 6.01
C LEU A 6 12.94 -2.51 5.20
N SER A 7 14.23 -2.32 5.52
CA SER A 7 15.29 -3.12 4.93
C SER A 7 15.18 -4.61 5.28
N GLN A 8 14.50 -4.94 6.38
CA GLN A 8 14.30 -6.32 6.83
C GLN A 8 13.11 -6.99 6.15
N THR A 9 12.28 -6.24 5.43
CA THR A 9 11.11 -6.76 4.71
C THR A 9 11.26 -6.63 3.20
N ASN A 10 12.48 -6.51 2.71
CA ASN A 10 12.76 -6.35 1.28
C ASN A 10 12.78 -7.70 0.56
N GLU A 11 11.62 -8.36 0.53
CA GLU A 11 11.42 -9.64 -0.13
C GLU A 11 10.20 -9.58 -1.02
N PHE A 12 10.25 -10.28 -2.15
CA PHE A 12 9.15 -10.33 -3.12
C PHE A 12 8.68 -11.77 -3.31
N THR A 13 7.39 -11.92 -3.62
CA THR A 13 6.81 -13.19 -4.04
C THR A 13 6.58 -13.13 -5.55
N PRO A 14 7.12 -14.08 -6.34
CA PRO A 14 6.92 -14.08 -7.78
C PRO A 14 5.44 -14.06 -8.17
N GLY A 15 5.07 -13.08 -8.99
CA GLY A 15 3.72 -12.96 -9.54
C GLY A 15 2.63 -12.56 -8.56
N ALA A 16 2.97 -12.17 -7.33
CA ALA A 16 1.99 -11.84 -6.31
C ALA A 16 2.50 -10.73 -5.39
N MET A 17 1.63 -10.25 -4.51
CA MET A 17 2.05 -9.32 -3.46
C MET A 17 2.62 -10.10 -2.28
N LYS A 18 3.74 -9.63 -1.75
CA LYS A 18 4.27 -10.08 -0.46
C LYS A 18 3.85 -9.08 0.61
N ARG A 19 3.22 -9.56 1.68
CA ARG A 19 2.73 -8.72 2.78
C ARG A 19 3.57 -8.93 4.03
N PHE A 20 3.84 -7.83 4.72
CA PHE A 20 4.42 -7.84 6.06
C PHE A 20 3.56 -6.94 6.95
N PHE A 21 2.94 -7.52 7.96
CA PHE A 21 2.14 -6.76 8.93
C PHE A 21 3.08 -6.13 9.94
N LEU A 22 3.30 -4.83 9.81
CA LEU A 22 4.24 -4.10 10.66
C LEU A 22 3.59 -3.66 11.98
N VAL A 23 2.35 -3.20 11.90
CA VAL A 23 1.52 -2.92 13.08
C VAL A 23 0.19 -3.62 12.88
N GLU A 24 -0.09 -4.64 13.68
CA GLU A 24 -1.23 -5.52 13.51
C GLU A 24 -2.19 -5.48 14.70
N ASP A 25 -1.69 -5.22 15.91
CA ASP A 25 -2.44 -5.34 17.15
C ASP A 25 -2.85 -4.00 17.77
N SER A 26 -2.66 -2.89 17.08
CA SER A 26 -3.07 -1.59 17.58
C SER A 26 -4.58 -1.39 17.43
N GLU A 27 -5.19 -0.78 18.44
CA GLU A 27 -6.60 -0.37 18.37
C GLU A 27 -6.80 0.91 17.54
N PHE A 28 -5.72 1.62 17.21
CA PHE A 28 -5.78 2.94 16.60
C PHE A 28 -5.45 2.95 15.12
N PHE A 29 -4.54 2.06 14.69
CA PHE A 29 -4.09 2.06 13.30
C PHE A 29 -3.47 0.72 12.93
N LYS A 30 -3.26 0.52 11.64
CA LYS A 30 -2.58 -0.65 11.09
C LYS A 30 -1.54 -0.17 10.10
N ILE A 31 -0.38 -0.80 10.07
CA ILE A 31 0.64 -0.55 9.04
C ILE A 31 1.02 -1.86 8.38
N ILE A 32 0.95 -1.89 7.06
CA ILE A 32 1.31 -3.05 6.25
C ILE A 32 2.28 -2.61 5.17
N ASN A 33 3.38 -3.35 5.02
CA ASN A 33 4.27 -3.22 3.87
C ASN A 33 3.84 -4.24 2.82
N PHE A 34 3.56 -3.79 1.61
CA PHE A 34 3.32 -4.65 0.45
C PHE A 34 4.46 -4.47 -0.53
N ASN A 35 5.02 -5.56 -1.01
CA ASN A 35 6.02 -5.56 -2.06
C ASN A 35 5.42 -6.23 -3.30
N LEU A 36 5.46 -5.54 -4.43
CA LEU A 36 4.87 -5.97 -5.70
C LEU A 36 5.96 -6.07 -6.76
N GLU A 37 6.10 -7.24 -7.37
CA GLU A 37 6.93 -7.35 -8.56
C GLU A 37 6.32 -6.57 -9.72
N ALA A 38 7.16 -6.21 -10.70
CA ALA A 38 6.70 -5.54 -11.92
C ALA A 38 5.51 -6.26 -12.53
N GLY A 39 4.44 -5.52 -12.85
CA GLY A 39 3.22 -6.05 -13.44
C GLY A 39 2.18 -6.55 -12.44
N VAL A 40 2.53 -6.68 -11.16
CA VAL A 40 1.56 -7.11 -10.14
C VAL A 40 0.64 -5.96 -9.79
N ILE A 41 -0.64 -6.28 -9.62
CA ILE A 41 -1.67 -5.30 -9.29
C ILE A 41 -2.24 -5.62 -7.91
N PHE A 42 -2.26 -4.61 -7.05
CA PHE A 42 -3.08 -4.58 -5.85
C PHE A 42 -4.45 -4.09 -6.31
N PRO A 43 -5.47 -4.96 -6.40
CA PRO A 43 -6.74 -4.59 -7.03
C PRO A 43 -7.43 -3.42 -6.34
N VAL A 44 -8.12 -2.61 -7.12
CA VAL A 44 -8.96 -1.52 -6.60
C VAL A 44 -10.02 -2.10 -5.69
N HIS A 45 -10.10 -1.58 -4.47
CA HIS A 45 -11.07 -2.00 -3.48
C HIS A 45 -11.38 -0.85 -2.53
N SER A 46 -12.42 -1.03 -1.73
CA SER A 46 -12.79 -0.10 -0.66
C SER A 46 -13.52 -0.87 0.43
N HIS A 47 -13.63 -0.25 1.58
CA HIS A 47 -14.39 -0.82 2.71
C HIS A 47 -15.40 0.20 3.20
N ASP A 48 -16.58 -0.26 3.59
CA ASP A 48 -17.64 0.60 4.11
C ASP A 48 -17.38 0.92 5.58
N LEU A 49 -16.36 1.73 5.83
CA LEU A 49 -15.89 2.11 7.14
C LEU A 49 -15.38 3.54 7.12
N ASP A 50 -15.76 4.32 8.13
CA ASP A 50 -15.20 5.66 8.29
C ASP A 50 -13.75 5.59 8.70
N GLY A 51 -12.93 6.38 8.04
CA GLY A 51 -11.50 6.44 8.33
C GLY A 51 -10.72 6.82 7.10
N GLU A 52 -9.41 6.86 7.27
CA GLU A 52 -8.50 7.26 6.22
C GLU A 52 -7.33 6.30 6.12
N LEU A 53 -6.69 6.32 4.97
CA LEU A 53 -5.46 5.56 4.76
C LEU A 53 -4.46 6.37 3.96
N SER A 54 -3.20 6.00 4.09
CA SER A 54 -2.15 6.50 3.22
C SER A 54 -1.44 5.33 2.55
N ILE A 55 -1.00 5.55 1.32
CA ILE A 55 -0.15 4.61 0.60
C ILE A 55 1.11 5.36 0.21
N GLN A 56 2.24 4.99 0.81
CA GLN A 56 3.53 5.60 0.52
C GLN A 56 4.35 4.70 -0.38
N VAL A 57 4.87 5.23 -1.46
CA VAL A 57 5.81 4.52 -2.33
C VAL A 57 7.20 4.67 -1.73
N VAL A 58 7.75 3.56 -1.24
CA VAL A 58 9.09 3.54 -0.61
C VAL A 58 10.17 3.31 -1.66
N GLU A 59 9.92 2.41 -2.60
CA GLU A 59 10.84 2.10 -3.70
C GLU A 59 10.06 1.76 -4.96
N GLY A 60 10.66 2.00 -6.10
CA GLY A 60 10.08 1.66 -7.40
C GLY A 60 9.08 2.68 -7.88
N ASN A 61 8.33 2.30 -8.89
CA ASN A 61 7.30 3.15 -9.46
C ASN A 61 6.18 2.32 -10.09
N GLY A 62 5.07 2.98 -10.32
CA GLY A 62 3.89 2.39 -10.92
C GLY A 62 2.77 3.41 -10.95
N TYR A 63 1.58 2.97 -10.54
CA TYR A 63 0.38 3.81 -10.58
C TYR A 63 -0.47 3.59 -9.35
N PHE A 64 -1.05 4.69 -8.84
CA PHE A 64 -2.20 4.62 -7.95
C PHE A 64 -3.44 4.43 -8.82
N LEU A 65 -4.27 3.47 -8.45
CA LEU A 65 -5.52 3.17 -9.14
C LEU A 65 -6.70 3.65 -8.31
N GLY A 66 -7.75 4.07 -8.99
CA GLY A 66 -8.97 4.54 -8.36
C GLY A 66 -10.21 4.02 -9.06
N GLU A 67 -11.32 4.68 -8.84
CA GLU A 67 -12.59 4.32 -9.45
C GLU A 67 -12.54 4.49 -10.97
N GLY A 68 -13.18 3.56 -11.68
CA GLY A 68 -13.20 3.56 -13.14
C GLY A 68 -11.81 3.35 -13.72
N ASP A 69 -11.40 4.21 -14.62
CA ASP A 69 -10.09 4.14 -15.28
C ASP A 69 -9.05 5.05 -14.65
N THR A 70 -9.28 5.49 -13.41
CA THR A 70 -8.34 6.37 -12.72
C THR A 70 -6.99 5.67 -12.56
N LYS A 71 -5.95 6.31 -13.08
CA LYS A 71 -4.60 5.78 -13.07
C LYS A 71 -3.62 6.95 -12.96
N ILE A 72 -3.03 7.12 -11.78
CA ILE A 72 -2.17 8.25 -11.45
C ILE A 72 -0.74 7.76 -11.30
N PRO A 73 0.23 8.32 -12.04
CA PRO A 73 1.63 7.91 -11.86
C PRO A 73 2.07 8.02 -10.39
N ALA A 74 2.74 6.98 -9.93
CA ALA A 74 3.23 6.87 -8.56
C ALA A 74 4.73 6.63 -8.58
N GLU A 75 5.48 7.51 -7.94
CA GLU A 75 6.94 7.46 -7.89
C GLU A 75 7.43 7.36 -6.45
N GLU A 76 8.68 6.94 -6.30
CA GLU A 76 9.32 6.86 -5.00
C GLU A 76 9.19 8.18 -4.24
N GLY A 77 8.70 8.10 -3.01
CA GLY A 77 8.44 9.26 -2.16
C GLY A 77 7.02 9.79 -2.23
N ASP A 78 6.21 9.36 -3.20
CA ASP A 78 4.82 9.80 -3.30
C ASP A 78 3.96 9.16 -2.22
N ILE A 79 2.99 9.92 -1.73
CA ILE A 79 2.02 9.46 -0.74
C ILE A 79 0.62 9.75 -1.25
N LEU A 80 -0.19 8.69 -1.41
CA LEU A 80 -1.62 8.82 -1.67
C LEU A 80 -2.35 8.90 -0.33
N ILE A 81 -3.28 9.84 -0.22
CA ILE A 81 -4.20 9.92 0.91
C ILE A 81 -5.59 9.64 0.38
N SER A 82 -6.30 8.74 1.04
CA SER A 82 -7.64 8.32 0.62
C SER A 82 -8.51 8.06 1.83
N GLU A 83 -9.81 8.26 1.68
CA GLU A 83 -10.77 7.69 2.62
C GLU A 83 -10.81 6.17 2.43
N ILE A 84 -11.10 5.43 3.51
CA ILE A 84 -11.23 3.97 3.44
C ILE A 84 -12.35 3.57 2.48
N ARG A 85 -13.40 4.39 2.36
CA ARG A 85 -14.55 4.16 1.45
C ARG A 85 -14.24 4.45 -0.01
N GLU A 86 -13.21 5.25 -0.28
CA GLU A 86 -12.84 5.61 -1.64
C GLU A 86 -12.09 4.46 -2.30
N PRO A 87 -12.51 4.04 -3.51
CA PRO A 87 -11.81 2.96 -4.22
C PRO A 87 -10.33 3.31 -4.45
N HIS A 88 -9.45 2.38 -4.14
CA HIS A 88 -8.01 2.57 -4.24
C HIS A 88 -7.30 1.25 -4.53
N GLY A 89 -6.21 1.33 -5.24
CA GLY A 89 -5.35 0.20 -5.58
C GLY A 89 -4.01 0.69 -6.08
N VAL A 90 -3.14 -0.25 -6.44
CA VAL A 90 -1.79 0.06 -6.92
C VAL A 90 -1.41 -0.93 -8.03
N GLU A 91 -0.75 -0.42 -9.06
CA GLU A 91 -0.15 -1.25 -10.11
C GLU A 91 1.36 -0.98 -10.13
N ALA A 92 2.16 -2.03 -10.03
CA ALA A 92 3.60 -1.91 -10.12
C ALA A 92 4.04 -1.93 -11.59
N GLU A 93 4.73 -0.90 -12.05
CA GLU A 93 5.37 -0.90 -13.36
C GLU A 93 6.76 -1.54 -13.26
N LYS A 94 7.50 -1.19 -12.21
CA LYS A 94 8.74 -1.85 -11.78
C LYS A 94 8.49 -2.48 -10.43
N ASN A 95 9.43 -3.28 -9.93
CA ASN A 95 9.34 -3.77 -8.57
C ASN A 95 9.11 -2.61 -7.63
N MET A 96 8.05 -2.70 -6.83
CA MET A 96 7.54 -1.57 -6.06
C MET A 96 7.32 -2.01 -4.62
N ARG A 97 7.72 -1.16 -3.69
CA ARG A 97 7.48 -1.37 -2.27
C ARG A 97 6.66 -0.22 -1.75
N ILE A 98 5.54 -0.56 -1.09
CA ILE A 98 4.64 0.44 -0.52
C ILE A 98 4.39 0.16 0.95
N VAL A 99 4.11 1.23 1.68
CA VAL A 99 3.68 1.16 3.08
C VAL A 99 2.29 1.77 3.17
N VAL A 100 1.34 0.96 3.64
CA VAL A 100 -0.05 1.38 3.83
C VAL A 100 -0.32 1.56 5.31
N THR A 101 -0.81 2.74 5.67
CA THR A 101 -1.23 3.06 7.04
C THR A 101 -2.73 3.31 7.03
N ILE A 102 -3.46 2.61 7.89
CA ILE A 102 -4.92 2.63 7.93
C ILE A 102 -5.38 2.97 9.34
N ALA A 103 -6.27 3.95 9.47
CA ALA A 103 -6.85 4.34 10.73
C ALA A 103 -8.36 4.61 10.58
N PRO A 104 -9.23 3.90 11.32
CA PRO A 104 -8.93 2.84 12.29
C PRO A 104 -8.47 1.55 11.60
N PRO A 105 -7.89 0.61 12.35
CA PRO A 105 -7.45 -0.67 11.77
C PRO A 105 -8.65 -1.51 11.31
N ILE A 106 -8.50 -2.13 10.16
CA ILE A 106 -9.52 -3.00 9.57
C ILE A 106 -9.10 -4.44 9.65
#